data_f86c0db482c91b0f6e30832b51334c6a
#
_entry.id   f86c0db482c91b0f6e30832b51334c6a
#
_cell.length_a   1.000
_cell.length_b   1.000
_cell.length_c   1.000
_cell.angle_alpha   90.00
_cell.angle_beta   90.00
_cell.angle_gamma   90.00
#
_symmetry.space_group_name_H-M   'P 1'
#
loop_
_entity.id
_entity.type
_entity.pdbx_description
1 polymer ?
#
loop_
_entity_poly.entity_id
_entity_poly.type
_entity_poly.pdbx_seq_one_letter_code
_entity_poly.pdbx_strand_id
1 'polypeptide(L)'
;MYLIVTRNFPPDVGGMQNLVWGLTKELSKHFLIKVFADYHPDHKKFDKDSSFSIERIGGIKLLRKYRKAQLINEFIKKNKIQGIIADHWKSLELIKSSHKKYCLIHSKEINYPKGTLINKRVTKVLNNVEKVIANSEFTKNLARNIGVDQNKIIVINPGIDPVNKLDQKKLEKVESLLKIKSPRLITVARLDKRKNHTNVIMALRNLKQIYPNIIYICIGSGNEEENLKKLVLELNLSSQVMFFKDITTELKNSLIAKSDIFVMPS
;
A
#
# COMPACT_ATOMS: atom_id res chain seq x y z
N MET A 1 14.17 6.91 -21.12
CA MET A 1 12.88 7.05 -20.40
C MET A 1 12.46 5.73 -19.82
N TYR A 2 11.97 5.69 -18.56
CA TYR A 2 11.29 4.52 -18.01
C TYR A 2 9.78 4.72 -17.99
N LEU A 3 9.04 3.63 -18.23
CA LEU A 3 7.59 3.60 -18.08
C LEU A 3 7.21 2.97 -16.75
N ILE A 4 6.33 3.63 -16.00
CA ILE A 4 5.69 3.06 -14.81
C ILE A 4 4.27 2.68 -15.21
N VAL A 5 3.93 1.39 -15.10
CA VAL A 5 2.61 0.89 -15.46
C VAL A 5 1.91 0.37 -14.22
N THR A 6 0.91 1.09 -13.78
CA THR A 6 0.23 0.81 -12.53
C THR A 6 -1.30 0.80 -12.67
N ARG A 7 -1.96 0.15 -11.72
CA ARG A 7 -3.41 0.20 -11.55
C ARG A 7 -3.81 1.09 -10.39
N ASN A 8 -2.93 1.14 -9.38
CA ASN A 8 -3.18 1.82 -8.11
C ASN A 8 -2.18 2.98 -7.97
N PHE A 9 -2.63 4.20 -8.25
CA PHE A 9 -1.79 5.39 -8.19
C PHE A 9 -2.54 6.54 -7.52
N PRO A 10 -1.87 7.44 -6.78
CA PRO A 10 -2.56 8.58 -6.20
C PRO A 10 -3.40 9.36 -7.25
N PRO A 11 -4.48 10.02 -6.82
CA PRO A 11 -4.84 10.36 -5.44
C PRO A 11 -5.49 9.24 -4.62
N ASP A 12 -5.68 8.03 -5.15
CA ASP A 12 -6.07 6.89 -4.32
C ASP A 12 -5.15 6.73 -3.12
N VAL A 13 -5.71 6.45 -1.94
CA VAL A 13 -4.95 6.29 -0.70
C VAL A 13 -4.75 4.81 -0.37
N GLY A 14 -3.51 4.40 -0.14
CA GLY A 14 -3.16 3.04 0.26
C GLY A 14 -1.66 2.77 0.20
N GLY A 15 -1.22 1.66 0.82
CA GLY A 15 0.19 1.32 0.88
C GLY A 15 0.84 1.10 -0.50
N MET A 16 0.11 0.46 -1.43
CA MET A 16 0.59 0.25 -2.80
C MET A 16 0.73 1.55 -3.58
N GLN A 17 -0.27 2.44 -3.46
CA GLN A 17 -0.30 3.74 -4.10
C GLN A 17 0.89 4.59 -3.63
N ASN A 18 1.10 4.66 -2.32
CA ASN A 18 2.21 5.39 -1.72
C ASN A 18 3.56 4.82 -2.14
N LEU A 19 3.70 3.48 -2.17
CA LEU A 19 4.92 2.83 -2.61
C LEU A 19 5.27 3.17 -4.07
N VAL A 20 4.31 3.02 -4.99
CA VAL A 20 4.54 3.29 -6.41
C VAL A 20 4.79 4.78 -6.64
N TRP A 21 4.08 5.65 -5.92
CA TRP A 21 4.33 7.09 -5.95
C TRP A 21 5.74 7.44 -5.47
N GLY A 22 6.14 6.96 -4.28
CA GLY A 22 7.48 7.21 -3.72
C GLY A 22 8.58 6.71 -4.66
N LEU A 23 8.46 5.48 -5.17
CA LEU A 23 9.37 4.92 -6.16
C LEU A 23 9.45 5.79 -7.43
N THR A 24 8.30 6.20 -7.96
CA THR A 24 8.24 7.02 -9.17
C THR A 24 8.91 8.37 -8.96
N LYS A 25 8.63 9.02 -7.83
CA LYS A 25 9.20 10.29 -7.42
C LYS A 25 10.74 10.20 -7.30
N GLU A 26 11.26 9.17 -6.65
CA GLU A 26 12.70 8.99 -6.53
C GLU A 26 13.35 8.70 -7.88
N LEU A 27 12.78 7.83 -8.69
CA LEU A 27 13.30 7.54 -10.03
C LEU A 27 13.27 8.77 -10.94
N SER A 28 12.28 9.66 -10.79
CA SER A 28 12.16 10.87 -11.62
C SER A 28 13.28 11.89 -11.39
N LYS A 29 14.01 11.78 -10.27
CA LYS A 29 15.22 12.61 -10.02
C LYS A 29 16.40 12.23 -10.92
N HIS A 30 16.41 11.01 -11.45
CA HIS A 30 17.53 10.46 -12.21
C HIS A 30 17.17 10.10 -13.65
N PHE A 31 15.90 9.88 -13.92
CA PHE A 31 15.42 9.39 -15.21
C PHE A 31 14.16 10.12 -15.67
N LEU A 32 14.01 10.25 -16.97
CA LEU A 32 12.74 10.67 -17.55
C LEU A 32 11.69 9.58 -17.35
N ILE A 33 10.57 9.91 -16.70
CA ILE A 33 9.51 8.98 -16.34
C ILE A 33 8.20 9.35 -17.05
N LYS A 34 7.51 8.33 -17.57
CA LYS A 34 6.11 8.39 -17.99
C LYS A 34 5.31 7.36 -17.23
N VAL A 35 4.22 7.79 -16.60
CA VAL A 35 3.31 6.90 -15.84
C VAL A 35 2.06 6.62 -16.65
N PHE A 36 1.66 5.36 -16.73
CA PHE A 36 0.35 4.91 -17.22
C PHE A 36 -0.45 4.34 -16.06
N ALA A 37 -1.45 5.08 -15.61
CA ALA A 37 -2.27 4.72 -14.45
C ALA A 37 -3.75 4.57 -14.80
N ASP A 38 -4.53 3.89 -13.96
CA ASP A 38 -5.98 3.88 -14.10
C ASP A 38 -6.55 5.26 -13.75
N TYR A 39 -7.67 5.59 -14.35
CA TYR A 39 -8.39 6.84 -14.11
C TYR A 39 -8.91 6.93 -12.68
N HIS A 40 -8.79 8.11 -12.09
CA HIS A 40 -9.39 8.50 -10.82
C HIS A 40 -10.13 9.85 -10.99
N PRO A 41 -11.32 10.06 -10.42
CA PRO A 41 -12.07 11.31 -10.60
C PRO A 41 -11.27 12.57 -10.24
N ASP A 42 -10.56 12.53 -9.11
CA ASP A 42 -9.83 13.67 -8.54
C ASP A 42 -8.38 13.78 -9.05
N HIS A 43 -8.05 13.11 -10.16
CA HIS A 43 -6.66 13.04 -10.65
C HIS A 43 -6.11 14.40 -11.13
N LYS A 44 -6.96 15.29 -11.66
CA LYS A 44 -6.51 16.52 -12.35
C LYS A 44 -5.60 17.40 -11.48
N LYS A 45 -6.00 17.65 -10.24
CA LYS A 45 -5.21 18.45 -9.30
C LYS A 45 -3.89 17.77 -8.99
N PHE A 46 -3.95 16.48 -8.65
CA PHE A 46 -2.77 15.69 -8.33
C PHE A 46 -1.77 15.62 -9.50
N ASP A 47 -2.27 15.34 -10.70
CA ASP A 47 -1.43 15.17 -11.90
C ASP A 47 -0.74 16.48 -12.31
N LYS A 48 -1.40 17.63 -12.09
CA LYS A 48 -0.83 18.96 -12.38
C LYS A 48 0.41 19.28 -11.54
N ASP A 49 0.43 18.81 -10.29
CA ASP A 49 1.52 19.07 -9.34
C ASP A 49 2.65 18.05 -9.46
N SER A 50 2.57 17.11 -10.41
CA SER A 50 3.56 16.05 -10.59
C SER A 50 4.74 16.50 -11.46
N SER A 51 5.96 16.15 -11.07
CA SER A 51 7.19 16.46 -11.81
C SER A 51 7.42 15.57 -13.06
N PHE A 52 6.53 14.63 -13.32
CA PHE A 52 6.60 13.67 -14.43
C PHE A 52 5.24 13.51 -15.11
N SER A 53 5.26 13.05 -16.37
CA SER A 53 4.04 12.90 -17.16
C SER A 53 3.20 11.71 -16.71
N ILE A 54 1.91 11.91 -16.45
CA ILE A 54 0.95 10.89 -16.08
C ILE A 54 -0.15 10.81 -17.13
N GLU A 55 -0.39 9.61 -17.64
CA GLU A 55 -1.50 9.31 -18.54
C GLU A 55 -2.51 8.41 -17.84
N ARG A 56 -3.74 8.92 -17.71
CA ARG A 56 -4.83 8.23 -17.02
C ARG A 56 -5.74 7.53 -18.01
N ILE A 57 -5.91 6.23 -17.81
CA ILE A 57 -6.74 5.41 -18.69
C ILE A 57 -8.08 5.11 -17.99
N GLY A 58 -9.14 5.67 -18.58
CA GLY A 58 -10.52 5.47 -18.14
C GLY A 58 -11.26 4.41 -18.94
N GLY A 59 -12.60 4.41 -18.79
CA GLY A 59 -13.52 3.52 -19.49
C GLY A 59 -13.93 2.29 -18.70
N ILE A 60 -14.65 1.39 -19.34
CA ILE A 60 -15.22 0.18 -18.75
C ILE A 60 -14.12 -0.68 -18.15
N LYS A 61 -14.28 -1.07 -16.88
CA LYS A 61 -13.25 -1.77 -16.08
C LYS A 61 -12.71 -3.04 -16.75
N LEU A 62 -13.56 -3.80 -17.42
CA LEU A 62 -13.17 -5.04 -18.11
C LEU A 62 -12.28 -4.76 -19.34
N LEU A 63 -12.52 -3.67 -20.06
CA LEU A 63 -11.79 -3.31 -21.28
C LEU A 63 -10.57 -2.44 -21.01
N ARG A 64 -10.51 -1.77 -19.85
CA ARG A 64 -9.45 -0.83 -19.49
C ARG A 64 -8.04 -1.42 -19.61
N LYS A 65 -7.83 -2.67 -19.21
CA LYS A 65 -6.53 -3.32 -19.33
C LYS A 65 -6.05 -3.47 -20.79
N TYR A 66 -6.97 -3.75 -21.70
CA TYR A 66 -6.66 -3.89 -23.14
C TYR A 66 -6.35 -2.52 -23.76
N ARG A 67 -7.19 -1.53 -23.47
CA ARG A 67 -6.95 -0.13 -23.90
C ARG A 67 -5.62 0.41 -23.38
N LYS A 68 -5.31 0.18 -22.09
CA LYS A 68 -4.04 0.58 -21.49
C LYS A 68 -2.86 -0.09 -22.21
N ALA A 69 -2.94 -1.39 -22.44
CA ALA A 69 -1.89 -2.14 -23.13
C ALA A 69 -1.70 -1.65 -24.59
N GLN A 70 -2.78 -1.35 -25.28
CA GLN A 70 -2.72 -0.80 -26.64
C GLN A 70 -1.97 0.55 -26.65
N LEU A 71 -2.39 1.51 -25.81
CA LEU A 71 -1.76 2.83 -25.71
C LEU A 71 -0.26 2.71 -25.36
N ILE A 72 0.09 1.82 -24.42
CA ILE A 72 1.49 1.59 -24.05
C ILE A 72 2.27 0.98 -25.21
N ASN A 73 1.73 -0.02 -25.91
CA ASN A 73 2.39 -0.65 -27.04
C ASN A 73 2.61 0.34 -28.21
N GLU A 74 1.66 1.25 -28.47
CA GLU A 74 1.79 2.33 -29.43
C GLU A 74 2.83 3.36 -29.00
N PHE A 75 2.85 3.72 -27.72
CA PHE A 75 3.82 4.66 -27.16
C PHE A 75 5.25 4.11 -27.27
N ILE A 76 5.45 2.82 -26.96
CA ILE A 76 6.77 2.15 -27.04
C ILE A 76 7.32 2.18 -28.48
N LYS A 77 6.46 2.02 -29.49
CA LYS A 77 6.89 2.07 -30.91
C LYS A 77 7.41 3.44 -31.34
N LYS A 78 6.95 4.50 -30.69
CA LYS A 78 7.25 5.89 -31.07
C LYS A 78 8.35 6.54 -30.21
N ASN A 79 8.78 5.88 -29.13
CA ASN A 79 9.67 6.48 -28.14
C ASN A 79 10.82 5.55 -27.75
N LYS A 80 11.98 6.11 -27.42
CA LYS A 80 13.11 5.34 -26.87
C LYS A 80 12.87 5.05 -25.39
N ILE A 81 12.62 3.77 -25.09
CA ILE A 81 12.34 3.27 -23.74
C ILE A 81 13.54 2.50 -23.22
N GLN A 82 13.95 2.75 -21.96
CA GLN A 82 15.02 2.03 -21.28
C GLN A 82 14.49 0.80 -20.53
N GLY A 83 13.26 0.89 -20.01
CA GLY A 83 12.62 -0.20 -19.30
C GLY A 83 11.19 0.13 -18.85
N ILE A 84 10.50 -0.91 -18.40
CA ILE A 84 9.11 -0.85 -17.95
C ILE A 84 9.05 -1.42 -16.54
N ILE A 85 8.49 -0.67 -15.61
CA ILE A 85 8.32 -1.06 -14.21
C ILE A 85 6.82 -1.15 -13.93
N ALA A 86 6.38 -2.24 -13.34
CA ALA A 86 4.97 -2.41 -12.95
C ALA A 86 4.82 -2.88 -11.51
N ASP A 87 3.76 -2.42 -10.87
CA ASP A 87 3.37 -2.79 -9.50
C ASP A 87 2.55 -4.08 -9.42
N HIS A 88 2.24 -4.68 -10.56
CA HIS A 88 1.38 -5.84 -10.64
C HIS A 88 1.58 -6.59 -11.96
N TRP A 89 1.67 -7.92 -11.92
CA TRP A 89 1.88 -8.76 -13.12
C TRP A 89 0.85 -8.54 -14.24
N LYS A 90 -0.43 -8.27 -13.90
CA LYS A 90 -1.48 -7.99 -14.90
C LYS A 90 -1.21 -6.70 -15.70
N SER A 91 -0.43 -5.78 -15.16
CA SER A 91 -0.03 -4.56 -15.85
C SER A 91 0.96 -4.83 -16.98
N LEU A 92 1.71 -5.95 -16.91
CA LEU A 92 2.66 -6.36 -17.95
C LEU A 92 2.11 -7.41 -18.93
N GLU A 93 1.03 -8.11 -18.58
CA GLU A 93 0.54 -9.30 -19.28
C GLU A 93 0.30 -9.08 -20.79
N LEU A 94 -0.16 -7.91 -21.17
CA LEU A 94 -0.50 -7.58 -22.57
C LEU A 94 0.50 -6.62 -23.23
N ILE A 95 1.60 -6.27 -22.55
CA ILE A 95 2.62 -5.40 -23.12
C ILE A 95 3.59 -6.21 -23.98
N LYS A 96 3.50 -5.98 -25.29
CA LYS A 96 4.35 -6.60 -26.31
C LYS A 96 5.59 -5.72 -26.51
N SER A 97 6.68 -6.05 -25.81
CA SER A 97 7.93 -5.29 -25.88
C SER A 97 9.12 -6.16 -25.57
N SER A 98 10.23 -5.95 -26.27
CA SER A 98 11.56 -6.54 -26.01
C SER A 98 12.34 -5.77 -24.92
N HIS A 99 11.89 -4.60 -24.50
CA HIS A 99 12.55 -3.83 -23.45
C HIS A 99 12.54 -4.57 -22.11
N LYS A 100 13.52 -4.28 -21.27
CA LYS A 100 13.61 -4.82 -19.92
C LYS A 100 12.35 -4.47 -19.13
N LYS A 101 11.76 -5.47 -18.49
CA LYS A 101 10.56 -5.32 -17.65
C LYS A 101 10.90 -5.71 -16.22
N TYR A 102 10.40 -4.94 -15.28
CA TYR A 102 10.54 -5.17 -13.85
C TYR A 102 9.16 -5.24 -13.23
N CYS A 103 8.91 -6.24 -12.40
CA CYS A 103 7.61 -6.42 -11.77
C CYS A 103 7.74 -6.44 -10.25
N LEU A 104 7.12 -5.48 -9.57
CA LEU A 104 6.97 -5.52 -8.11
C LEU A 104 5.87 -6.51 -7.76
N ILE A 105 6.12 -7.30 -6.70
CA ILE A 105 5.15 -8.26 -6.17
C ILE A 105 5.00 -8.09 -4.64
N HIS A 106 3.75 -8.30 -4.14
CA HIS A 106 3.35 -7.95 -2.77
C HIS A 106 2.63 -9.10 -2.03
N SER A 107 2.68 -10.31 -2.54
CA SER A 107 2.11 -11.56 -2.05
C SER A 107 0.69 -11.90 -2.53
N LYS A 108 -0.34 -11.13 -2.17
CA LYS A 108 -1.75 -11.49 -2.43
C LYS A 108 -2.07 -11.72 -3.91
N GLU A 109 -1.52 -10.89 -4.80
CA GLU A 109 -1.80 -10.90 -6.24
C GLU A 109 -1.10 -12.03 -6.99
N ILE A 110 -0.20 -12.75 -6.33
CA ILE A 110 0.49 -13.92 -6.89
C ILE A 110 0.12 -15.22 -6.19
N ASN A 111 -0.57 -15.16 -5.05
CA ASN A 111 -0.91 -16.32 -4.23
C ASN A 111 -2.07 -17.12 -4.83
N TYR A 112 -1.77 -17.88 -5.86
CA TYR A 112 -2.73 -18.78 -6.50
C TYR A 112 -2.23 -20.22 -6.44
N PRO A 113 -3.12 -21.20 -6.22
CA PRO A 113 -2.75 -22.61 -6.19
C PRO A 113 -1.99 -23.02 -7.47
N LYS A 114 -0.90 -23.75 -7.29
CA LYS A 114 -0.06 -24.23 -8.39
C LYS A 114 -0.88 -25.07 -9.37
N GLY A 115 -0.65 -24.89 -10.67
CA GLY A 115 -1.36 -25.61 -11.74
C GLY A 115 -2.66 -24.95 -12.23
N THR A 116 -3.24 -24.00 -11.49
CA THR A 116 -4.44 -23.27 -11.95
C THR A 116 -4.13 -22.39 -13.16
N LEU A 117 -5.16 -22.09 -13.97
CA LEU A 117 -5.01 -21.24 -15.15
C LEU A 117 -4.43 -19.86 -14.80
N ILE A 118 -4.84 -19.30 -13.65
CA ILE A 118 -4.32 -18.01 -13.20
C ILE A 118 -2.88 -18.11 -12.73
N ASN A 119 -2.48 -19.21 -12.05
CA ASN A 119 -1.10 -19.46 -11.69
C ASN A 119 -0.22 -19.55 -12.95
N LYS A 120 -0.63 -20.31 -13.99
CA LYS A 120 0.10 -20.39 -15.26
C LYS A 120 0.28 -19.03 -15.93
N ARG A 121 -0.72 -18.14 -15.84
CA ARG A 121 -0.61 -16.76 -16.37
C ARG A 121 0.37 -15.91 -15.56
N VAL A 122 0.30 -15.97 -14.23
CA VAL A 122 1.23 -15.27 -13.33
C VAL A 122 2.67 -15.70 -13.60
N THR A 123 2.94 -17.00 -13.57
CA THR A 123 4.30 -17.55 -13.77
C THR A 123 4.84 -17.22 -15.15
N LYS A 124 3.99 -17.32 -16.20
CA LYS A 124 4.38 -16.93 -17.56
C LYS A 124 4.83 -15.46 -17.62
N VAL A 125 4.08 -14.55 -17.01
CA VAL A 125 4.43 -13.11 -17.01
C VAL A 125 5.70 -12.88 -16.21
N LEU A 126 5.79 -13.42 -14.97
CA LEU A 126 6.92 -13.17 -14.08
C LEU A 126 8.21 -13.83 -14.56
N ASN A 127 8.13 -14.97 -15.26
CA ASN A 127 9.32 -15.59 -15.87
C ASN A 127 9.79 -14.87 -17.16
N ASN A 128 8.96 -13.99 -17.74
CA ASN A 128 9.32 -13.18 -18.90
C ASN A 128 9.75 -11.75 -18.56
N VAL A 129 9.95 -11.41 -17.30
CA VAL A 129 10.54 -10.12 -16.90
C VAL A 129 12.04 -10.24 -16.63
N GLU A 130 12.76 -9.14 -16.63
CA GLU A 130 14.19 -9.07 -16.28
C GLU A 130 14.41 -9.43 -14.81
N LYS A 131 13.66 -8.76 -13.92
CA LYS A 131 13.64 -9.04 -12.47
C LYS A 131 12.24 -8.94 -11.92
N VAL A 132 11.97 -9.82 -10.97
CA VAL A 132 10.81 -9.81 -10.09
C VAL A 132 11.26 -9.25 -8.75
N ILE A 133 10.69 -8.13 -8.33
CA ILE A 133 11.05 -7.42 -7.10
C ILE A 133 10.05 -7.79 -6.02
N ALA A 134 10.44 -8.65 -5.11
CA ALA A 134 9.64 -9.05 -3.96
C ALA A 134 9.84 -8.06 -2.81
N ASN A 135 8.74 -7.67 -2.16
CA ASN A 135 8.77 -6.74 -1.03
C ASN A 135 9.24 -7.36 0.28
N SER A 136 9.48 -8.68 0.33
CA SER A 136 9.95 -9.40 1.51
C SER A 136 10.43 -10.81 1.14
N GLU A 137 11.18 -11.46 2.03
CA GLU A 137 11.56 -12.87 1.88
C GLU A 137 10.33 -13.80 1.83
N PHE A 138 9.28 -13.48 2.58
CA PHE A 138 8.01 -14.21 2.49
C PHE A 138 7.45 -14.19 1.06
N THR A 139 7.39 -13.02 0.44
CA THR A 139 6.87 -12.85 -0.93
C THR A 139 7.78 -13.52 -1.97
N LYS A 140 9.10 -13.49 -1.78
CA LYS A 140 10.06 -14.24 -2.61
C LYS A 140 9.81 -15.75 -2.53
N ASN A 141 9.66 -16.30 -1.31
CA ASN A 141 9.39 -17.72 -1.13
C ASN A 141 8.05 -18.12 -1.75
N LEU A 142 7.02 -17.29 -1.62
CA LEU A 142 5.74 -17.49 -2.29
C LEU A 142 5.90 -17.53 -3.81
N ALA A 143 6.65 -16.60 -4.40
CA ALA A 143 6.91 -16.57 -5.84
C ALA A 143 7.64 -17.84 -6.33
N ARG A 144 8.65 -18.30 -5.60
CA ARG A 144 9.32 -19.59 -5.88
C ARG A 144 8.33 -20.76 -5.85
N ASN A 145 7.52 -20.82 -4.81
CA ASN A 145 6.58 -21.93 -4.61
C ASN A 145 5.54 -22.02 -5.73
N ILE A 146 5.15 -20.93 -6.34
CA ILE A 146 4.21 -20.92 -7.46
C ILE A 146 4.89 -21.19 -8.83
N GLY A 147 6.22 -21.28 -8.89
CA GLY A 147 6.98 -21.64 -10.10
C GLY A 147 7.68 -20.47 -10.81
N VAL A 148 7.95 -19.37 -10.11
CA VAL A 148 8.81 -18.29 -10.66
C VAL A 148 10.28 -18.67 -10.49
N ASP A 149 11.07 -18.46 -11.54
CA ASP A 149 12.52 -18.69 -11.53
C ASP A 149 13.20 -17.87 -10.43
N GLN A 150 13.88 -18.56 -9.51
CA GLN A 150 14.54 -17.91 -8.37
C GLN A 150 15.64 -16.92 -8.77
N ASN A 151 16.31 -17.14 -9.90
CA ASN A 151 17.38 -16.27 -10.41
C ASN A 151 16.85 -14.90 -10.85
N LYS A 152 15.55 -14.81 -11.10
CA LYS A 152 14.87 -13.57 -11.47
C LYS A 152 14.35 -12.79 -10.25
N ILE A 153 14.26 -13.42 -9.08
CA ILE A 153 13.66 -12.81 -7.91
C ILE A 153 14.73 -12.11 -7.07
N ILE A 154 14.52 -10.84 -6.80
CA ILE A 154 15.29 -10.07 -5.82
C ILE A 154 14.38 -9.55 -4.73
N VAL A 155 14.89 -9.39 -3.53
CA VAL A 155 14.14 -8.79 -2.42
C VAL A 155 14.61 -7.35 -2.25
N ILE A 156 13.65 -6.44 -2.35
CA ILE A 156 13.86 -5.03 -2.01
C ILE A 156 12.72 -4.65 -1.07
N ASN A 157 13.04 -4.48 0.21
CA ASN A 157 12.07 -4.04 1.20
C ASN A 157 11.57 -2.63 0.85
N PRO A 158 10.26 -2.35 1.04
CA PRO A 158 9.72 -1.03 0.83
C PRO A 158 10.43 0.00 1.70
N GLY A 159 10.82 1.11 1.07
CA GLY A 159 11.32 2.28 1.81
C GLY A 159 10.19 2.99 2.54
N ILE A 160 10.56 3.82 3.50
CA ILE A 160 9.66 4.75 4.19
C ILE A 160 10.11 6.18 3.90
N ASP A 161 9.17 7.10 3.86
CA ASP A 161 9.50 8.51 3.79
C ASP A 161 10.22 8.94 5.09
N PRO A 162 11.23 9.82 5.00
CA PRO A 162 11.84 10.40 6.19
C PRO A 162 10.77 11.03 7.08
N VAL A 163 10.83 10.75 8.37
CA VAL A 163 9.94 11.41 9.32
C VAL A 163 10.38 12.87 9.44
N ASN A 164 9.56 13.78 8.96
CA ASN A 164 9.79 15.21 9.17
C ASN A 164 9.80 15.51 10.68
N LYS A 165 10.56 16.54 11.06
CA LYS A 165 10.59 17.01 12.45
C LYS A 165 9.16 17.22 12.94
N LEU A 166 8.79 16.54 14.00
CA LEU A 166 7.43 16.64 14.55
C LEU A 166 7.20 18.04 15.11
N ASP A 167 6.03 18.61 14.86
CA ASP A 167 5.64 19.90 15.39
C ASP A 167 5.42 19.80 16.91
N GLN A 168 6.19 20.53 17.69
CA GLN A 168 6.16 20.50 19.14
C GLN A 168 4.76 20.85 19.70
N LYS A 169 4.08 21.83 19.12
CA LYS A 169 2.72 22.21 19.54
C LYS A 169 1.71 21.08 19.33
N LYS A 170 1.86 20.32 18.24
CA LYS A 170 1.00 19.15 17.97
C LYS A 170 1.31 18.01 18.92
N LEU A 171 2.58 17.78 19.27
CA LEU A 171 2.97 16.79 20.27
C LEU A 171 2.39 17.12 21.65
N GLU A 172 2.44 18.38 22.08
CA GLU A 172 1.87 18.84 23.34
C GLU A 172 0.34 18.69 23.36
N LYS A 173 -0.33 19.00 22.26
CA LYS A 173 -1.78 18.79 22.12
C LYS A 173 -2.16 17.31 22.25
N VAL A 174 -1.40 16.40 21.60
CA VAL A 174 -1.64 14.96 21.72
C VAL A 174 -1.33 14.48 23.14
N GLU A 175 -0.25 14.95 23.75
CA GLU A 175 0.08 14.62 25.13
C GLU A 175 -1.02 15.06 26.11
N SER A 176 -1.56 16.25 25.94
CA SER A 176 -2.69 16.74 26.71
C SER A 176 -3.95 15.87 26.54
N LEU A 177 -4.22 15.40 25.31
CA LEU A 177 -5.33 14.48 24.99
C LEU A 177 -5.16 13.13 25.70
N LEU A 178 -3.92 12.65 25.82
CA LEU A 178 -3.58 11.33 26.34
C LEU A 178 -3.03 11.36 27.78
N LYS A 179 -3.09 12.51 28.49
CA LYS A 179 -2.36 12.83 29.71
C LYS A 179 -2.35 11.73 30.78
N ILE A 180 -3.49 11.11 31.04
CA ILE A 180 -3.63 10.08 32.08
C ILE A 180 -3.67 8.65 31.51
N LYS A 181 -3.53 8.53 30.17
CA LYS A 181 -3.66 7.24 29.48
C LYS A 181 -2.29 6.57 29.38
N SER A 182 -2.17 5.36 29.92
CA SER A 182 -0.96 4.52 29.83
C SER A 182 -1.28 3.07 30.24
N PRO A 183 -0.74 2.04 29.57
CA PRO A 183 0.01 2.13 28.32
C PRO A 183 -0.87 2.54 27.13
N ARG A 184 -0.23 3.15 26.12
CA ARG A 184 -0.85 3.65 24.89
C ARG A 184 -0.56 2.71 23.73
N LEU A 185 -1.56 1.94 23.33
CA LEU A 185 -1.47 1.07 22.15
C LEU A 185 -1.97 1.79 20.92
N ILE A 186 -1.34 1.57 19.76
CA ILE A 186 -1.79 2.18 18.51
C ILE A 186 -1.76 1.19 17.34
N THR A 187 -2.77 1.27 16.48
CA THR A 187 -2.81 0.64 15.16
C THR A 187 -3.15 1.67 14.08
N VAL A 188 -2.37 1.69 13.01
CA VAL A 188 -2.64 2.50 11.82
C VAL A 188 -2.91 1.55 10.65
N ALA A 189 -4.17 1.29 10.36
CA ALA A 189 -4.58 0.34 9.33
C ALA A 189 -6.03 0.53 8.92
N ARG A 190 -6.40 -0.04 7.76
CA ARG A 190 -7.82 -0.15 7.42
C ARG A 190 -8.56 -0.99 8.46
N LEU A 191 -9.77 -0.57 8.79
CA LEU A 191 -10.65 -1.33 9.67
C LEU A 191 -11.33 -2.46 8.88
N ASP A 192 -10.56 -3.50 8.56
CA ASP A 192 -11.02 -4.73 7.90
C ASP A 192 -10.70 -5.97 8.77
N LYS A 193 -11.43 -7.06 8.56
CA LYS A 193 -11.28 -8.32 9.35
C LYS A 193 -9.84 -8.81 9.40
N ARG A 194 -9.10 -8.69 8.30
CA ARG A 194 -7.72 -9.15 8.20
C ARG A 194 -6.77 -8.39 9.14
N LYS A 195 -7.09 -7.14 9.49
CA LYS A 195 -6.30 -6.31 10.41
C LYS A 195 -6.53 -6.62 11.88
N ASN A 196 -7.56 -7.40 12.14
CA ASN A 196 -7.82 -8.07 13.42
C ASN A 196 -7.88 -7.14 14.65
N HIS A 197 -8.40 -5.93 14.48
CA HIS A 197 -8.65 -4.99 15.57
C HIS A 197 -9.51 -5.61 16.67
N THR A 198 -10.43 -6.51 16.30
CA THR A 198 -11.31 -7.24 17.21
C THR A 198 -10.51 -7.93 18.33
N ASN A 199 -9.43 -8.64 18.00
CA ASN A 199 -8.63 -9.36 19.02
C ASN A 199 -7.89 -8.39 19.95
N VAL A 200 -7.48 -7.21 19.47
CA VAL A 200 -6.88 -6.19 20.35
C VAL A 200 -7.93 -5.67 21.32
N ILE A 201 -9.14 -5.36 20.86
CA ILE A 201 -10.24 -4.87 21.70
C ILE A 201 -10.65 -5.96 22.71
N MET A 202 -10.70 -7.22 22.30
CA MET A 202 -10.97 -8.34 23.21
C MET A 202 -9.89 -8.47 24.30
N ALA A 203 -8.63 -8.31 23.93
CA ALA A 203 -7.52 -8.35 24.91
C ALA A 203 -7.58 -7.19 25.92
N LEU A 204 -8.08 -6.02 25.51
CA LEU A 204 -8.23 -4.85 26.41
C LEU A 204 -9.15 -5.15 27.59
N ARG A 205 -10.14 -6.03 27.46
CA ARG A 205 -11.03 -6.44 28.55
C ARG A 205 -10.24 -6.97 29.75
N ASN A 206 -9.22 -7.79 29.49
CA ASN A 206 -8.37 -8.33 30.55
C ASN A 206 -7.28 -7.34 30.96
N LEU A 207 -6.67 -6.66 29.99
CA LEU A 207 -5.60 -5.69 30.26
C LEU A 207 -6.07 -4.50 31.09
N LYS A 208 -7.32 -4.07 30.93
CA LYS A 208 -7.91 -2.98 31.75
C LYS A 208 -7.91 -3.29 33.25
N GLN A 209 -7.98 -4.56 33.65
CA GLN A 209 -7.93 -4.95 35.06
C GLN A 209 -6.54 -4.71 35.67
N ILE A 210 -5.48 -4.85 34.85
CA ILE A 210 -4.08 -4.67 35.27
C ILE A 210 -3.66 -3.22 35.06
N TYR A 211 -4.12 -2.62 33.95
CA TYR A 211 -3.81 -1.25 33.53
C TYR A 211 -5.11 -0.43 33.34
N PRO A 212 -5.70 0.12 34.41
CA PRO A 212 -7.01 0.80 34.33
C PRO A 212 -7.04 1.97 33.32
N ASN A 213 -5.89 2.61 33.11
CA ASN A 213 -5.71 3.74 32.21
C ASN A 213 -5.23 3.37 30.81
N ILE A 214 -5.15 2.07 30.47
CA ILE A 214 -4.76 1.62 29.13
C ILE A 214 -5.64 2.26 28.06
N ILE A 215 -5.04 2.63 26.93
CA ILE A 215 -5.80 3.10 25.78
C ILE A 215 -5.34 2.44 24.49
N TYR A 216 -6.28 2.18 23.60
CA TYR A 216 -6.04 1.70 22.25
C TYR A 216 -6.50 2.74 21.24
N ILE A 217 -5.58 3.22 20.42
CA ILE A 217 -5.80 4.23 19.39
C ILE A 217 -5.89 3.53 18.04
N CYS A 218 -7.06 3.58 17.42
CA CYS A 218 -7.33 3.03 16.09
C CYS A 218 -7.34 4.14 15.06
N ILE A 219 -6.37 4.16 14.14
CA ILE A 219 -6.34 5.14 13.04
C ILE A 219 -6.63 4.45 11.71
N GLY A 220 -7.73 4.83 11.08
CA GLY A 220 -8.16 4.36 9.78
C GLY A 220 -9.67 4.30 9.60
N SER A 221 -10.09 3.77 8.46
CA SER A 221 -11.49 3.54 8.10
C SER A 221 -11.66 2.16 7.45
N GLY A 222 -12.87 1.64 7.41
CA GLY A 222 -13.16 0.36 6.78
C GLY A 222 -14.54 -0.20 7.15
N ASN A 223 -14.88 -1.33 6.55
CA ASN A 223 -16.19 -1.97 6.70
C ASN A 223 -16.44 -2.59 8.08
N GLU A 224 -15.41 -2.72 8.93
CA GLU A 224 -15.56 -3.23 10.29
C GLU A 224 -15.77 -2.09 11.32
N GLU A 225 -15.76 -0.82 10.92
CA GLU A 225 -15.82 0.32 11.86
C GLU A 225 -17.00 0.23 12.81
N GLU A 226 -18.21 0.01 12.29
CA GLU A 226 -19.43 -0.08 13.11
C GLU A 226 -19.43 -1.32 14.02
N ASN A 227 -18.94 -2.47 13.52
CA ASN A 227 -18.82 -3.69 14.32
C ASN A 227 -17.84 -3.51 15.49
N LEU A 228 -16.72 -2.82 15.24
CA LEU A 228 -15.72 -2.55 16.26
C LEU A 228 -16.24 -1.58 17.32
N LYS A 229 -16.96 -0.52 16.92
CA LYS A 229 -17.59 0.42 17.86
C LYS A 229 -18.64 -0.29 18.74
N LYS A 230 -19.46 -1.16 18.14
CA LYS A 230 -20.43 -1.97 18.87
C LYS A 230 -19.75 -2.88 19.89
N LEU A 231 -18.69 -3.58 19.49
CA LEU A 231 -17.91 -4.42 20.40
C LEU A 231 -17.31 -3.65 21.58
N VAL A 232 -16.82 -2.42 21.34
CA VAL A 232 -16.30 -1.54 22.39
C VAL A 232 -17.38 -1.20 23.42
N LEU A 233 -18.62 -0.94 22.98
CA LEU A 233 -19.77 -0.69 23.87
C LEU A 233 -20.15 -1.95 24.65
N GLU A 234 -20.30 -3.09 23.99
CA GLU A 234 -20.65 -4.37 24.61
C GLU A 234 -19.65 -4.79 25.71
N LEU A 235 -18.37 -4.46 25.52
CA LEU A 235 -17.30 -4.78 26.49
C LEU A 235 -17.07 -3.66 27.55
N ASN A 236 -17.85 -2.59 27.53
CA ASN A 236 -17.68 -1.42 28.39
C ASN A 236 -16.27 -0.81 28.32
N LEU A 237 -15.73 -0.68 27.09
CA LEU A 237 -14.38 -0.17 26.81
C LEU A 237 -14.37 1.21 26.18
N SER A 238 -15.45 2.00 26.27
CA SER A 238 -15.59 3.31 25.62
C SER A 238 -14.52 4.32 26.07
N SER A 239 -14.00 4.22 27.28
CA SER A 239 -12.90 5.06 27.78
C SER A 239 -11.50 4.54 27.44
N GLN A 240 -11.39 3.32 26.92
CA GLN A 240 -10.14 2.66 26.55
C GLN A 240 -9.89 2.58 25.04
N VAL A 241 -10.84 2.99 24.20
CA VAL A 241 -10.65 2.93 22.73
C VAL A 241 -10.97 4.25 22.09
N MET A 242 -10.07 4.75 21.26
CA MET A 242 -10.27 5.96 20.46
C MET A 242 -10.16 5.60 18.98
N PHE A 243 -11.14 6.07 18.19
CA PHE A 243 -11.13 5.92 16.73
C PHE A 243 -10.83 7.25 16.07
N PHE A 244 -9.87 7.26 15.14
CA PHE A 244 -9.53 8.41 14.32
C PHE A 244 -9.68 8.05 12.84
N LYS A 245 -10.35 8.94 12.11
CA LYS A 245 -10.59 8.81 10.67
C LYS A 245 -10.21 10.12 9.98
N ASP A 246 -9.66 10.02 8.78
CA ASP A 246 -9.35 11.16 7.90
C ASP A 246 -8.53 12.27 8.57
N ILE A 247 -7.61 11.87 9.46
CA ILE A 247 -6.70 12.80 10.15
C ILE A 247 -5.50 13.17 9.30
N THR A 248 -4.91 14.33 9.58
CA THR A 248 -3.70 14.79 8.88
C THR A 248 -2.49 13.88 9.17
N THR A 249 -1.52 13.86 8.26
CA THR A 249 -0.29 13.08 8.45
C THR A 249 0.47 13.49 9.70
N GLU A 250 0.48 14.80 10.02
CA GLU A 250 1.15 15.33 11.20
C GLU A 250 0.49 14.85 12.49
N LEU A 251 -0.85 14.87 12.56
CA LEU A 251 -1.57 14.35 13.74
C LEU A 251 -1.35 12.85 13.90
N LYS A 252 -1.41 12.10 12.81
CA LYS A 252 -1.09 10.67 12.79
C LYS A 252 0.31 10.41 13.34
N ASN A 253 1.33 11.12 12.84
CA ASN A 253 2.70 10.95 13.28
C ASN A 253 2.90 11.34 14.75
N SER A 254 2.20 12.38 15.22
CA SER A 254 2.23 12.79 16.64
C SER A 254 1.58 11.73 17.54
N LEU A 255 0.46 11.12 17.13
CA LEU A 255 -0.17 10.02 17.86
C LEU A 255 0.75 8.79 17.93
N ILE A 256 1.40 8.43 16.82
CA ILE A 256 2.39 7.34 16.81
C ILE A 256 3.54 7.63 17.76
N ALA A 257 4.11 8.85 17.70
CA ALA A 257 5.26 9.23 18.54
C ALA A 257 4.94 9.28 20.04
N LYS A 258 3.67 9.48 20.41
CA LYS A 258 3.19 9.52 21.79
C LYS A 258 2.55 8.20 22.25
N SER A 259 2.65 7.15 21.45
CA SER A 259 2.21 5.80 21.80
C SER A 259 3.38 4.93 22.25
N ASP A 260 3.10 4.01 23.17
CA ASP A 260 4.12 3.13 23.75
C ASP A 260 4.33 1.88 22.90
N ILE A 261 3.24 1.35 22.30
CA ILE A 261 3.27 0.07 21.58
C ILE A 261 2.47 0.19 20.28
N PHE A 262 3.12 -0.10 19.15
CA PHE A 262 2.43 -0.28 17.87
C PHE A 262 1.96 -1.74 17.72
N VAL A 263 0.65 -1.96 17.57
CA VAL A 263 0.04 -3.29 17.51
C VAL A 263 -0.51 -3.56 16.12
N MET A 264 -0.05 -4.64 15.47
CA MET A 264 -0.51 -5.05 14.13
C MET A 264 -0.75 -6.57 14.09
N PRO A 265 -1.92 -7.05 14.55
CA PRO A 265 -2.23 -8.49 14.68
C PRO A 265 -2.77 -9.12 13.39
N SER A 266 -2.35 -8.63 12.21
CA SER A 266 -2.85 -9.10 10.91
C SER A 266 -2.08 -10.31 10.37
#